data_92440068964575484acb60fd7c4770c2
#
_entry.id   92440068964575484acb60fd7c4770c2
#
_cell.length_a   1.000
_cell.length_b   1.000
_cell.length_c   1.000
_cell.angle_alpha   90.00
_cell.angle_beta   90.00
_cell.angle_gamma   90.00
#
_symmetry.space_group_name_H-M   'P 1'
#
loop_
_entity.id
_entity.type
_entity.pdbx_description
1 polymer ?
#
loop_
_entity_poly.entity_id
_entity_poly.type
_entity_poly.pdbx_seq_one_letter_code
_entity_poly.pdbx_strand_id
1 'polypeptide(L)'
;YERQRSARADELEGAAVREYADPYLETLAVYRKLAQVLVQEDVLLMHGAVVAVDGQAYLFTAKSGTGKTTHTRLWLKQFGARAVMVNGDKPLIHITRECATVYGTPWDGKEHLSRNMSCPLKAVCILTRSKTNHIERISPKEALMMLCQQSYRPAQPAALRKTLALVDL
;
A
#
# COMPACT_ATOMS: atom_id res chain seq x y z
N TYR A 1 -22.79 0.04 6.79
CA TYR A 1 -22.06 0.44 5.58
C TYR A 1 -20.65 -0.19 5.53
N GLU A 2 -19.76 0.06 6.49
CA GLU A 2 -18.38 -0.48 6.50
C GLU A 2 -18.36 -2.00 6.61
N ARG A 3 -19.26 -2.61 7.38
CA ARG A 3 -19.40 -4.07 7.49
C ARG A 3 -19.75 -4.71 6.13
N GLN A 4 -20.73 -4.15 5.42
CA GLN A 4 -21.12 -4.62 4.09
C GLN A 4 -20.01 -4.42 3.06
N ARG A 5 -19.30 -3.29 3.11
CA ARG A 5 -18.19 -3.00 2.21
C ARG A 5 -17.00 -3.94 2.44
N SER A 6 -16.70 -4.28 3.69
CA SER A 6 -15.62 -5.21 4.03
C SER A 6 -15.98 -6.64 3.61
N ALA A 7 -17.22 -7.09 3.85
CA ALA A 7 -17.70 -8.38 3.37
C ALA A 7 -17.61 -8.50 1.84
N ARG A 8 -18.05 -7.47 1.11
CA ARG A 8 -17.94 -7.43 -0.36
C ARG A 8 -16.49 -7.44 -0.85
N ALA A 9 -15.58 -6.81 -0.13
CA ALA A 9 -14.16 -6.85 -0.48
C ALA A 9 -13.58 -8.26 -0.30
N ASP A 10 -13.92 -8.94 0.80
CA ASP A 10 -13.52 -10.34 1.03
C ASP A 10 -14.06 -11.27 -0.08
N GLU A 11 -15.32 -11.11 -0.48
CA GLU A 11 -15.93 -11.87 -1.59
C GLU A 11 -15.22 -11.64 -2.93
N LEU A 12 -14.90 -10.39 -3.27
CA LEU A 12 -14.19 -10.04 -4.49
C LEU A 12 -12.75 -10.59 -4.54
N GLU A 13 -12.13 -10.76 -3.37
CA GLU A 13 -10.82 -11.39 -3.22
C GLU A 13 -10.89 -12.92 -3.19
N GLY A 14 -12.10 -13.50 -3.22
CA GLY A 14 -12.33 -14.95 -3.08
C GLY A 14 -12.02 -15.47 -1.67
N ALA A 15 -12.06 -14.60 -0.68
CA ALA A 15 -11.88 -14.95 0.72
C ALA A 15 -13.23 -15.22 1.39
N ALA A 16 -13.21 -16.03 2.45
CA ALA A 16 -14.40 -16.19 3.31
C ALA A 16 -14.74 -14.83 3.96
N VAL A 17 -16.01 -14.47 3.95
CA VAL A 17 -16.51 -13.27 4.62
C VAL A 17 -16.20 -13.36 6.11
N ARG A 18 -15.47 -12.36 6.63
CA ARG A 18 -15.05 -12.31 8.02
C ARG A 18 -15.98 -11.43 8.84
N GLU A 19 -16.20 -11.84 10.07
CA GLU A 19 -16.78 -10.94 11.06
C GLU A 19 -15.70 -9.99 11.61
N TYR A 20 -15.95 -8.70 11.49
CA TYR A 20 -15.04 -7.67 11.98
C TYR A 20 -15.63 -7.00 13.23
N ALA A 21 -14.80 -6.82 14.25
CA ALA A 21 -15.16 -6.04 15.45
C ALA A 21 -15.42 -4.56 15.10
N ASP A 22 -16.34 -3.92 15.79
CA ASP A 22 -16.71 -2.53 15.51
C ASP A 22 -15.54 -1.54 15.60
N PRO A 23 -14.61 -1.62 16.59
CA PRO A 23 -13.43 -0.75 16.61
C PRO A 23 -12.56 -0.88 15.36
N TYR A 24 -12.45 -2.08 14.79
CA TYR A 24 -11.73 -2.28 13.53
C TYR A 24 -12.46 -1.62 12.35
N LEU A 25 -13.79 -1.74 12.30
CA LEU A 25 -14.61 -1.10 11.26
C LEU A 25 -14.54 0.42 11.33
N GLU A 26 -14.53 0.99 12.53
CA GLU A 26 -14.31 2.44 12.74
C GLU A 26 -12.94 2.88 12.20
N THR A 27 -11.90 2.13 12.53
CA THR A 27 -10.55 2.37 11.98
C THR A 27 -10.56 2.36 10.45
N LEU A 28 -11.25 1.39 9.82
CA LEU A 28 -11.41 1.34 8.38
C LEU A 28 -12.18 2.54 7.82
N ALA A 29 -13.22 3.00 8.51
CA ALA A 29 -13.99 4.17 8.10
C ALA A 29 -13.14 5.45 8.11
N VAL A 30 -12.35 5.64 9.15
CA VAL A 30 -11.45 6.79 9.31
C VAL A 30 -10.42 6.85 8.19
N TYR A 31 -9.66 5.78 7.97
CA TYR A 31 -8.61 5.82 6.94
C TYR A 31 -9.19 5.97 5.53
N ARG A 32 -10.34 5.36 5.23
CA ARG A 32 -11.03 5.52 3.96
C ARG A 32 -11.51 6.96 3.75
N LYS A 33 -12.01 7.59 4.80
CA LYS A 33 -12.42 9.00 4.75
C LYS A 33 -11.21 9.90 4.50
N LEU A 34 -10.10 9.66 5.19
CA LEU A 34 -8.86 10.39 4.97
C LEU A 34 -8.36 10.21 3.53
N ALA A 35 -8.33 8.98 3.01
CA ALA A 35 -7.91 8.73 1.62
C ALA A 35 -8.78 9.49 0.60
N GLN A 36 -10.10 9.64 0.85
CA GLN A 36 -11.00 10.43 -0.01
C GLN A 36 -10.67 11.92 -0.02
N VAL A 37 -10.24 12.46 1.11
CA VAL A 37 -9.85 13.87 1.23
C VAL A 37 -8.45 14.07 0.63
N LEU A 38 -7.51 13.24 1.04
CA LEU A 38 -6.10 13.38 0.69
C LEU A 38 -5.80 13.18 -0.79
N VAL A 39 -6.65 12.45 -1.51
CA VAL A 39 -6.48 12.32 -2.98
C VAL A 39 -6.61 13.67 -3.70
N GLN A 40 -7.32 14.65 -3.12
CA GLN A 40 -7.39 16.00 -3.67
C GLN A 40 -6.07 16.74 -3.57
N GLU A 41 -5.23 16.36 -2.60
CA GLU A 41 -3.89 16.88 -2.33
C GLU A 41 -2.79 15.97 -2.93
N ASP A 42 -3.09 15.25 -4.00
CA ASP A 42 -2.16 14.36 -4.71
C ASP A 42 -1.57 13.22 -3.85
N VAL A 43 -2.33 12.78 -2.83
CA VAL A 43 -1.91 11.69 -1.94
C VAL A 43 -2.73 10.44 -2.20
N LEU A 44 -2.05 9.34 -2.51
CA LEU A 44 -2.63 8.00 -2.63
C LEU A 44 -2.51 7.20 -1.34
N LEU A 45 -3.56 6.49 -0.97
CA LEU A 45 -3.49 5.38 -0.03
C LEU A 45 -3.33 4.08 -0.82
N MET A 46 -2.26 3.35 -0.52
CA MET A 46 -1.94 2.11 -1.22
C MET A 46 -1.81 0.93 -0.25
N HIS A 47 -2.23 -0.25 -0.68
CA HIS A 47 -1.99 -1.50 0.04
C HIS A 47 -0.61 -2.06 -0.33
N GLY A 48 0.32 -1.98 0.60
CA GLY A 48 1.68 -2.42 0.40
C GLY A 48 2.51 -2.29 1.68
N ALA A 49 3.68 -2.86 1.67
CA ALA A 49 4.63 -2.73 2.76
C ALA A 49 5.86 -1.95 2.28
N VAL A 50 6.34 -1.03 3.09
CA VAL A 50 7.43 -0.11 2.73
C VAL A 50 8.58 -0.24 3.71
N VAL A 51 9.76 -0.52 3.16
CA VAL A 51 11.04 -0.48 3.87
C VAL A 51 11.87 0.65 3.29
N ALA A 52 12.45 1.49 4.13
CA ALA A 52 13.49 2.42 3.71
C ALA A 52 14.86 1.80 3.98
N VAL A 53 15.78 1.95 3.03
CA VAL A 53 17.19 1.61 3.15
C VAL A 53 18.00 2.83 2.78
N ASP A 54 18.89 3.27 3.67
CA ASP A 54 19.69 4.49 3.49
C ASP A 54 18.86 5.72 3.12
N GLY A 55 17.68 5.85 3.74
CA GLY A 55 16.77 6.98 3.52
C GLY A 55 15.93 6.92 2.23
N GLN A 56 15.99 5.85 1.46
CA GLN A 56 15.20 5.65 0.24
C GLN A 56 14.16 4.55 0.45
N ALA A 57 12.89 4.83 0.13
CA ALA A 57 11.79 3.88 0.30
C ALA A 57 11.64 2.91 -0.88
N TYR A 58 11.34 1.68 -0.55
CA TYR A 58 10.98 0.61 -1.47
C TYR A 58 9.60 0.06 -1.08
N LEU A 59 8.63 0.24 -1.97
CA LEU A 59 7.26 -0.25 -1.77
C LEU A 59 7.12 -1.65 -2.36
N PHE A 60 6.72 -2.61 -1.55
CA PHE A 60 6.37 -3.95 -1.96
C PHE A 60 4.86 -4.10 -1.97
N THR A 61 4.28 -4.29 -3.15
CA THR A 61 2.84 -4.48 -3.31
C THR A 61 2.52 -5.82 -3.96
N ALA A 62 1.36 -6.38 -3.64
CA ALA A 62 0.85 -7.63 -4.19
C ALA A 62 -0.54 -7.92 -3.62
N LYS A 63 -1.23 -8.92 -4.15
CA LYS A 63 -2.43 -9.48 -3.53
C LYS A 63 -2.19 -9.88 -2.08
N SER A 64 -3.26 -9.88 -1.27
CA SER A 64 -3.18 -10.35 0.12
C SER A 64 -2.61 -11.77 0.17
N GLY A 65 -1.80 -12.07 1.20
CA GLY A 65 -1.21 -13.41 1.39
C GLY A 65 -0.03 -13.76 0.47
N THR A 66 0.42 -12.89 -0.43
CA THR A 66 1.57 -13.18 -1.33
C THR A 66 2.90 -13.28 -0.58
N GLY A 67 3.04 -12.61 0.58
CA GLY A 67 4.27 -12.65 1.37
C GLY A 67 4.98 -11.30 1.54
N LYS A 68 4.27 -10.17 1.37
CA LYS A 68 4.83 -8.82 1.56
C LYS A 68 5.59 -8.68 2.89
N THR A 69 4.95 -9.05 4.01
CA THR A 69 5.55 -8.98 5.35
C THR A 69 6.80 -9.85 5.47
N THR A 70 6.77 -11.05 4.91
CA THR A 70 7.95 -11.94 4.90
C THR A 70 9.10 -11.29 4.13
N HIS A 71 8.81 -10.72 2.97
CA HIS A 71 9.81 -10.06 2.13
C HIS A 71 10.44 -8.85 2.82
N THR A 72 9.62 -7.98 3.43
CA THR A 72 10.14 -6.81 4.17
C THR A 72 10.96 -7.19 5.40
N ARG A 73 10.60 -8.27 6.11
CA ARG A 73 11.42 -8.82 7.21
C ARG A 73 12.79 -9.30 6.73
N LEU A 74 12.88 -9.92 5.54
CA LEU A 74 14.15 -10.32 4.95
C LEU A 74 15.01 -9.09 4.64
N TRP A 75 14.42 -8.01 4.14
CA TRP A 75 15.14 -6.75 3.92
C TRP A 75 15.65 -6.15 5.23
N LEU A 76 14.83 -6.06 6.27
CA LEU A 76 15.26 -5.59 7.58
C LEU A 76 16.42 -6.43 8.13
N LYS A 77 16.35 -7.76 7.98
CA LYS A 77 17.43 -8.66 8.39
C LYS A 77 18.72 -8.45 7.58
N GLN A 78 18.59 -8.32 6.26
CA GLN A 78 19.73 -8.21 5.34
C GLN A 78 20.48 -6.88 5.52
N PHE A 79 19.76 -5.77 5.66
CA PHE A 79 20.33 -4.43 5.73
C PHE A 79 20.57 -3.92 7.16
N GLY A 80 20.04 -4.61 8.17
CA GLY A 80 20.27 -4.31 9.59
C GLY A 80 19.94 -2.84 9.94
N ALA A 81 20.88 -2.14 10.56
CA ALA A 81 20.71 -0.75 10.99
C ALA A 81 20.47 0.25 9.84
N ARG A 82 20.78 -0.12 8.60
CA ARG A 82 20.51 0.70 7.41
C ARG A 82 19.05 0.68 6.97
N ALA A 83 18.27 -0.29 7.44
CA ALA A 83 16.89 -0.48 7.04
C ALA A 83 15.91 -0.14 8.16
N VAL A 84 14.78 0.45 7.79
CA VAL A 84 13.68 0.75 8.70
C VAL A 84 12.34 0.48 8.04
N MET A 85 11.39 -0.11 8.80
CA MET A 85 10.01 -0.24 8.34
C MET A 85 9.35 1.14 8.37
N VAL A 86 8.90 1.61 7.21
CA VAL A 86 8.12 2.86 7.11
C VAL A 86 6.65 2.57 7.38
N ASN A 87 6.10 1.55 6.69
CA ASN A 87 4.72 1.10 6.90
C ASN A 87 4.54 -0.36 6.46
N GLY A 88 3.76 -1.13 7.21
CA GLY A 88 3.56 -2.56 6.97
C GLY A 88 2.33 -2.93 6.13
N ASP A 89 1.39 -1.98 5.88
CA ASP A 89 0.12 -2.33 5.23
C ASP A 89 -0.51 -1.22 4.39
N LYS A 90 -0.63 0.00 4.93
CA LYS A 90 -1.38 1.12 4.31
C LYS A 90 -0.58 2.43 4.32
N PRO A 91 0.56 2.50 3.61
CA PRO A 91 1.28 3.75 3.45
C PRO A 91 0.44 4.77 2.70
N LEU A 92 0.74 6.05 2.95
CA LEU A 92 0.31 7.17 2.12
C LEU A 92 1.47 7.56 1.21
N ILE A 93 1.16 7.92 -0.05
CA ILE A 93 2.16 8.32 -1.04
C ILE A 93 1.72 9.65 -1.63
N HIS A 94 2.46 10.71 -1.36
CA HIS A 94 2.30 12.00 -2.01
C HIS A 94 3.08 11.99 -3.32
N ILE A 95 2.39 12.25 -4.41
CA ILE A 95 2.92 12.15 -5.77
C ILE A 95 2.91 13.53 -6.41
N THR A 96 4.08 13.96 -6.86
CA THR A 96 4.25 15.16 -7.68
C THR A 96 4.84 14.76 -9.04
N ARG A 97 4.96 15.70 -9.96
CA ARG A 97 5.62 15.45 -11.25
C ARG A 97 7.11 15.12 -11.12
N GLU A 98 7.74 15.53 -10.03
CA GLU A 98 9.18 15.42 -9.83
C GLU A 98 9.55 14.24 -8.94
N CYS A 99 8.71 13.91 -7.97
CA CYS A 99 9.00 12.87 -6.99
C CYS A 99 7.74 12.28 -6.36
N ALA A 100 7.92 11.12 -5.74
CA ALA A 100 6.94 10.53 -4.84
C ALA A 100 7.55 10.38 -3.45
N THR A 101 6.80 10.75 -2.42
CA THR A 101 7.20 10.65 -1.01
C THR A 101 6.25 9.73 -0.27
N VAL A 102 6.80 8.75 0.44
CA VAL A 102 6.02 7.78 1.23
C VAL A 102 5.98 8.20 2.68
N TYR A 103 4.84 8.05 3.31
CA TYR A 103 4.59 8.35 4.72
C TYR A 103 4.14 7.09 5.46
N GLY A 104 4.71 6.88 6.65
CA GLY A 104 4.19 5.92 7.61
C GLY A 104 2.84 6.36 8.17
N THR A 105 1.98 5.39 8.44
CA THR A 105 0.62 5.62 8.97
C THR A 105 0.34 4.70 10.16
N PRO A 106 -0.65 4.99 10.99
CA PRO A 106 -1.08 4.08 12.06
C PRO A 106 -1.68 2.76 11.55
N TRP A 107 -2.07 2.70 10.27
CA TRP A 107 -2.60 1.49 9.62
C TRP A 107 -1.48 0.66 9.04
N ASP A 108 -0.78 -0.06 9.90
CA ASP A 108 0.51 -0.70 9.60
C ASP A 108 0.48 -2.24 9.60
N GLY A 109 -0.72 -2.81 9.65
CA GLY A 109 -0.91 -4.25 9.68
C GLY A 109 -0.68 -4.87 11.05
N LYS A 110 -0.40 -6.19 11.07
CA LYS A 110 -0.32 -6.97 12.31
C LYS A 110 0.98 -6.81 13.09
N GLU A 111 2.02 -6.30 12.45
CA GLU A 111 3.37 -6.26 13.01
C GLU A 111 3.62 -5.01 13.86
N HIS A 112 2.84 -3.95 13.67
CA HIS A 112 2.96 -2.67 14.37
C HIS A 112 4.38 -2.09 14.38
N LEU A 113 5.07 -2.22 13.23
CA LEU A 113 6.46 -1.77 13.07
C LEU A 113 6.58 -0.42 12.38
N SER A 114 5.48 0.19 11.97
CA SER A 114 5.47 1.48 11.27
C SER A 114 6.05 2.60 12.12
N ARG A 115 6.62 3.58 11.46
CA ARG A 115 7.15 4.78 12.11
C ARG A 115 6.48 6.03 11.54
N ASN A 116 6.32 7.03 12.38
CA ASN A 116 5.92 8.37 11.95
C ASN A 116 7.11 9.04 11.25
N MET A 117 7.27 8.72 9.98
CA MET A 117 8.36 9.22 9.14
C MET A 117 7.93 9.32 7.70
N SER A 118 8.71 10.05 6.89
CA SER A 118 8.57 10.09 5.45
C SER A 118 9.93 9.89 4.78
N CYS A 119 9.92 9.38 3.56
CA CYS A 119 11.12 9.29 2.73
C CYS A 119 10.77 9.21 1.24
N PRO A 120 11.68 9.62 0.34
CA PRO A 120 11.46 9.54 -1.09
C PRO A 120 11.30 8.10 -1.54
N LEU A 121 10.31 7.86 -2.42
CA LEU A 121 10.05 6.55 -3.02
C LEU A 121 11.08 6.30 -4.14
N LYS A 122 11.90 5.28 -3.96
CA LYS A 122 12.92 4.88 -4.94
C LYS A 122 12.37 3.92 -5.98
N ALA A 123 11.54 2.96 -5.54
CA ALA A 123 11.01 1.94 -6.42
C ALA A 123 9.73 1.30 -5.87
N VAL A 124 8.90 0.81 -6.78
CA VAL A 124 7.76 -0.06 -6.49
C VAL A 124 8.09 -1.46 -7.00
N CYS A 125 7.91 -2.46 -6.16
CA CYS A 125 8.14 -3.86 -6.49
C CYS A 125 6.83 -4.64 -6.36
N ILE A 126 6.38 -5.25 -7.44
CA ILE A 126 5.23 -6.14 -7.46
C ILE A 126 5.73 -7.55 -7.15
N LEU A 127 5.33 -8.09 -5.99
CA LEU A 127 5.73 -9.44 -5.59
C LEU A 127 4.84 -10.49 -6.24
N THR A 128 5.47 -11.52 -6.77
CA THR A 128 4.83 -12.73 -7.26
C THR A 128 5.47 -13.97 -6.61
N ARG A 129 4.73 -15.08 -6.56
CA ARG A 129 5.30 -16.35 -6.11
C ARG A 129 5.97 -17.05 -7.28
N SER A 130 7.19 -17.53 -7.07
CA SER A 130 7.94 -18.31 -8.06
C SER A 130 8.71 -19.44 -7.38
N LYS A 131 9.08 -20.45 -8.14
CA LYS A 131 9.97 -21.54 -7.69
C LYS A 131 11.43 -21.08 -7.58
N THR A 132 11.80 -20.06 -8.33
CA THR A 132 13.14 -19.48 -8.36
C THR A 132 13.07 -18.00 -8.02
N ASN A 133 14.09 -17.49 -7.31
CA ASN A 133 14.20 -16.07 -7.03
C ASN A 133 14.73 -15.36 -8.28
N HIS A 134 13.98 -14.37 -8.73
CA HIS A 134 14.39 -13.47 -9.81
C HIS A 134 13.77 -12.10 -9.61
N ILE A 135 14.31 -11.10 -10.24
CA ILE A 135 13.77 -9.74 -10.34
C ILE A 135 13.98 -9.26 -11.77
N GLU A 136 12.93 -8.61 -12.29
CA GLU A 136 12.97 -8.01 -13.63
C GLU A 136 12.32 -6.64 -13.62
N ARG A 137 12.69 -5.80 -14.56
CA ARG A 137 11.99 -4.54 -14.79
C ARG A 137 10.77 -4.81 -15.65
N ILE A 138 9.64 -4.29 -15.22
CA ILE A 138 8.39 -4.30 -15.98
C ILE A 138 8.05 -2.88 -16.44
N SER A 139 7.30 -2.77 -17.52
CA SER A 139 6.85 -1.48 -18.01
C SER A 139 5.76 -0.89 -17.09
N PRO A 140 5.58 0.46 -17.08
CA PRO A 140 4.46 1.08 -16.38
C PRO A 140 3.09 0.48 -16.77
N LYS A 141 2.90 0.15 -18.04
CA LYS A 141 1.66 -0.47 -18.54
C LYS A 141 1.38 -1.83 -17.89
N GLU A 142 2.41 -2.66 -17.70
CA GLU A 142 2.29 -3.96 -17.03
C GLU A 142 2.01 -3.79 -15.53
N ALA A 143 2.60 -2.77 -14.90
CA ALA A 143 2.38 -2.48 -13.48
C ALA A 143 1.01 -1.88 -13.19
N LEU A 144 0.45 -1.08 -14.10
CA LEU A 144 -0.73 -0.23 -13.90
C LEU A 144 -1.92 -0.97 -13.29
N MET A 145 -2.26 -2.14 -13.82
CA MET A 145 -3.41 -2.91 -13.33
C MET A 145 -3.24 -3.30 -11.85
N MET A 146 -2.06 -3.77 -11.47
CA MET A 146 -1.78 -4.14 -10.08
C MET A 146 -1.78 -2.91 -9.17
N LEU A 147 -1.17 -1.82 -9.59
CA LEU A 147 -1.13 -0.58 -8.82
C LEU A 147 -2.54 -0.02 -8.60
N CYS A 148 -3.38 -0.01 -9.64
CA CYS A 148 -4.79 0.36 -9.52
C CYS A 148 -5.58 -0.55 -8.57
N GLN A 149 -5.33 -1.86 -8.61
CA GLN A 149 -5.99 -2.82 -7.70
C GLN A 149 -5.58 -2.64 -6.25
N GLN A 150 -4.34 -2.25 -6.00
CA GLN A 150 -3.81 -2.06 -4.65
C GLN A 150 -3.97 -0.63 -4.12
N SER A 151 -4.36 0.33 -4.95
CA SER A 151 -4.70 1.68 -4.53
C SER A 151 -6.12 1.74 -3.97
N TYR A 152 -6.35 2.62 -3.00
CA TYR A 152 -7.70 2.93 -2.54
C TYR A 152 -8.49 3.61 -3.67
N ARG A 153 -9.64 3.06 -4.00
CA ARG A 153 -10.54 3.56 -5.06
C ARG A 153 -11.77 4.21 -4.42
N PRO A 154 -11.84 5.55 -4.41
CA PRO A 154 -13.03 6.27 -3.93
C PRO A 154 -14.27 5.93 -4.76
N ALA A 155 -15.45 5.97 -4.13
CA ALA A 155 -16.71 5.77 -4.86
C ALA A 155 -17.11 7.00 -5.71
N GLN A 156 -16.64 8.20 -5.33
CA GLN A 156 -16.93 9.43 -6.07
C GLN A 156 -16.17 9.45 -7.41
N PRO A 157 -16.85 9.66 -8.55
CA PRO A 157 -16.22 9.59 -9.87
C PRO A 157 -15.05 10.56 -10.06
N ALA A 158 -15.12 11.77 -9.51
CA ALA A 158 -14.05 12.76 -9.61
C ALA A 158 -12.79 12.31 -8.85
N ALA A 159 -12.94 11.83 -7.61
CA ALA A 159 -11.85 11.32 -6.81
C ALA A 159 -11.25 10.04 -7.41
N LEU A 160 -12.09 9.16 -7.97
CA LEU A 160 -11.61 7.97 -8.67
C LEU A 160 -10.76 8.33 -9.90
N ARG A 161 -11.22 9.27 -10.74
CA ARG A 161 -10.43 9.75 -11.88
C ARG A 161 -9.08 10.29 -11.43
N LYS A 162 -9.07 11.10 -10.36
CA LYS A 162 -7.81 11.64 -9.81
C LYS A 162 -6.89 10.53 -9.28
N THR A 163 -7.44 9.53 -8.57
CA THR A 163 -6.67 8.34 -8.14
C THR A 163 -6.00 7.64 -9.33
N LEU A 164 -6.75 7.39 -10.40
CA LEU A 164 -6.20 6.73 -11.59
C LEU A 164 -5.13 7.57 -12.28
N ALA A 165 -5.31 8.88 -12.36
CA ALA A 165 -4.32 9.80 -12.92
C ALA A 165 -3.02 9.82 -12.08
N LEU A 166 -3.11 9.76 -10.74
CA LEU A 166 -1.95 9.70 -9.86
C LEU A 166 -1.20 8.35 -9.95
N VAL A 167 -1.91 7.26 -10.22
CA VAL A 167 -1.27 5.93 -10.42
C VAL A 167 -0.53 5.87 -11.75
N ASP A 168 -0.88 6.69 -12.72
CA ASP A 168 -0.29 6.75 -14.08
C ASP A 168 0.93 7.69 -14.16
N LEU A 169 1.20 8.49 -13.12
CA LEU A 169 2.38 9.36 -13.00
C LEU A 169 3.64 8.59 -12.60
#